data_01d3aae7d1239c1614f5391a61b6c3c0
#
_entry.id   01d3aae7d1239c1614f5391a61b6c3c0
#
_cell.length_a   1.000
_cell.length_b   1.000
_cell.length_c   1.000
_cell.angle_alpha   90.00
_cell.angle_beta   90.00
_cell.angle_gamma   90.00
#
_symmetry.space_group_name_H-M   'P 1'
#
loop_
_entity.id
_entity.type
_entity.pdbx_description
1 polymer ?
#
loop_
_entity_poly.entity_id
_entity_poly.type
_entity_poly.pdbx_seq_one_letter_code
_entity_poly.pdbx_strand_id
1 'polypeptide(L)'
;MKIDSKKKLLDKIHIVGGGPAGLSVGYYANKLDLDVSVFEASGSIGGNCKTLIDGEFRYDTGAHRLHDKNKSITKEIKTLLGNDLKKVTSPSKIYYKQKFYNFPIKVSDLVSNLSFFIIVQIIFENIFIRLRRKDSIKHFRDLAYNSYGKTISEMFLIPYTEKLWGDDTRNLDTSITGGRLKELNIRSLIKDMVMPRANDSDHMEGAFYYPKLGFGEIFNALGLRIGMDKIFLNREISRINHDNEKILSFVDSNGTITDVENLVFTASLNTLIDSLKPSPPKKIVDILNTINFRTIMICVMYLDMKNFSSNASIYFSDPSCPFTRIYEPKNRSDQMSPKEKTSIVIEVPMGDRNIDESLSKEDIYDKVIKYLQTEKLIDEEKIIDYKLVKVNDAYPIITKDSKNKIEIIKNYLAKFKNLDLIGRNATFEYLHTHDIMERSRVLINKMAS
;
A
#
# COMPACT_ATOMS: atom_id res chain seq x y z
N MET A 1 -20.47 -21.10 45.71
CA MET A 1 -20.89 -21.07 44.32
C MET A 1 -19.62 -21.01 43.48
N LYS A 2 -19.13 -22.16 43.01
CA LYS A 2 -17.90 -22.27 42.18
C LYS A 2 -18.23 -21.77 40.80
N ILE A 3 -17.66 -20.65 40.40
CA ILE A 3 -17.63 -20.23 39.00
C ILE A 3 -16.50 -21.03 38.37
N ASP A 4 -16.83 -22.16 37.78
CA ASP A 4 -15.95 -23.01 37.01
C ASP A 4 -15.96 -22.44 35.56
N SER A 5 -15.32 -21.32 35.34
CA SER A 5 -14.98 -20.86 34.01
C SER A 5 -13.74 -21.62 33.55
N LYS A 6 -13.89 -22.79 32.99
CA LYS A 6 -12.89 -23.35 32.07
C LYS A 6 -12.78 -22.41 30.88
N LYS A 7 -12.05 -21.31 31.06
CA LYS A 7 -11.49 -20.56 29.93
C LYS A 7 -10.61 -21.59 29.21
N LYS A 8 -11.06 -22.11 28.09
CA LYS A 8 -10.23 -22.94 27.21
C LYS A 8 -9.00 -22.08 26.94
N LEU A 9 -7.85 -22.43 27.54
CA LEU A 9 -6.60 -21.75 27.18
C LEU A 9 -6.49 -21.92 25.67
N LEU A 10 -6.56 -20.82 24.95
CA LEU A 10 -6.31 -20.84 23.52
C LEU A 10 -4.85 -21.22 23.38
N ASP A 11 -4.63 -22.20 22.53
CA ASP A 11 -3.31 -22.64 22.14
C ASP A 11 -2.49 -21.45 21.62
N LYS A 12 -1.18 -21.48 21.79
CA LYS A 12 -0.27 -20.43 21.40
C LYS A 12 -0.39 -20.05 19.93
N ILE A 13 -0.41 -18.73 19.65
CA ILE A 13 -0.48 -18.20 18.28
C ILE A 13 0.91 -17.77 17.84
N HIS A 14 1.45 -18.44 16.84
CA HIS A 14 2.68 -18.05 16.18
C HIS A 14 2.35 -17.19 14.94
N ILE A 15 2.99 -16.03 14.80
CA ILE A 15 2.74 -15.06 13.74
C ILE A 15 4.01 -14.92 12.92
N VAL A 16 3.95 -15.20 11.62
CA VAL A 16 5.06 -15.02 10.69
C VAL A 16 4.89 -13.70 9.94
N GLY A 17 5.84 -12.78 10.14
CA GLY A 17 5.90 -11.44 9.60
C GLY A 17 5.55 -10.36 10.62
N GLY A 18 6.48 -9.44 10.87
CA GLY A 18 6.35 -8.27 11.75
C GLY A 18 5.88 -7.01 11.02
N GLY A 19 5.17 -7.15 9.90
CA GLY A 19 4.55 -6.07 9.16
C GLY A 19 3.20 -5.62 9.74
N PRO A 20 2.47 -4.73 9.05
CA PRO A 20 1.17 -4.22 9.51
C PRO A 20 0.18 -5.31 9.91
N ALA A 21 0.15 -6.42 9.18
CA ALA A 21 -0.77 -7.52 9.43
C ALA A 21 -0.40 -8.31 10.70
N GLY A 22 0.86 -8.75 10.79
CA GLY A 22 1.30 -9.53 11.95
C GLY A 22 1.24 -8.74 13.25
N LEU A 23 1.65 -7.46 13.22
CA LEU A 23 1.54 -6.59 14.39
C LEU A 23 0.08 -6.32 14.78
N SER A 24 -0.84 -6.21 13.82
CA SER A 24 -2.26 -6.06 14.12
C SER A 24 -2.83 -7.33 14.76
N VAL A 25 -2.49 -8.52 14.24
CA VAL A 25 -2.88 -9.81 14.83
C VAL A 25 -2.34 -9.92 16.26
N GLY A 26 -1.04 -9.70 16.46
CA GLY A 26 -0.40 -9.76 17.78
C GLY A 26 -1.02 -8.76 18.78
N TYR A 27 -1.31 -7.55 18.33
CA TYR A 27 -1.95 -6.52 19.15
C TYR A 27 -3.35 -6.95 19.62
N TYR A 28 -4.21 -7.43 18.73
CA TYR A 28 -5.56 -7.87 19.11
C TYR A 28 -5.53 -9.14 19.95
N ALA A 29 -4.61 -10.05 19.69
CA ALA A 29 -4.43 -11.23 20.52
C ALA A 29 -3.96 -10.86 21.95
N ASN A 30 -3.00 -9.96 22.06
CA ASN A 30 -2.54 -9.47 23.38
C ASN A 30 -3.65 -8.73 24.16
N LYS A 31 -4.57 -8.02 23.46
CA LYS A 31 -5.75 -7.40 24.10
C LYS A 31 -6.73 -8.42 24.73
N LEU A 32 -6.70 -9.65 24.28
CA LEU A 32 -7.51 -10.77 24.80
C LEU A 32 -6.72 -11.70 25.70
N ASP A 33 -5.50 -11.28 26.12
CA ASP A 33 -4.59 -12.06 26.97
C ASP A 33 -4.22 -13.44 26.36
N LEU A 34 -4.14 -13.52 25.01
CA LEU A 34 -3.69 -14.72 24.32
C LEU A 34 -2.16 -14.77 24.24
N ASP A 35 -1.59 -15.98 24.32
CA ASP A 35 -0.14 -16.16 24.16
C ASP A 35 0.25 -16.04 22.68
N VAL A 36 1.15 -15.08 22.38
CA VAL A 36 1.57 -14.80 21.01
C VAL A 36 3.09 -14.69 20.89
N SER A 37 3.60 -15.08 19.72
CA SER A 37 4.99 -14.84 19.30
C SER A 37 5.01 -14.37 17.86
N VAL A 38 5.73 -13.29 17.57
CA VAL A 38 5.88 -12.72 16.23
C VAL A 38 7.30 -12.96 15.73
N PHE A 39 7.45 -13.54 14.55
CA PHE A 39 8.73 -13.82 13.90
C PHE A 39 8.90 -12.91 12.66
N GLU A 40 9.89 -12.04 12.69
CA GLU A 40 10.19 -11.08 11.63
C GLU A 40 11.57 -11.35 11.03
N ALA A 41 11.63 -11.45 9.72
CA ALA A 41 12.87 -11.75 8.99
C ALA A 41 13.91 -10.62 9.10
N SER A 42 13.45 -9.37 9.12
CA SER A 42 14.34 -8.21 9.17
C SER A 42 14.66 -7.77 10.60
N GLY A 43 15.66 -6.89 10.75
CA GLY A 43 16.07 -6.32 12.04
C GLY A 43 15.10 -5.26 12.62
N SER A 44 13.92 -5.04 12.00
CA SER A 44 12.96 -4.05 12.47
C SER A 44 11.53 -4.40 12.07
N ILE A 45 10.55 -4.03 12.88
CA ILE A 45 9.12 -4.20 12.61
C ILE A 45 8.59 -3.16 11.60
N GLY A 46 7.36 -3.35 11.11
CA GLY A 46 6.63 -2.43 10.23
C GLY A 46 6.54 -2.89 8.76
N GLY A 47 7.31 -3.90 8.34
CA GLY A 47 7.27 -4.43 6.97
C GLY A 47 7.44 -3.32 5.92
N ASN A 48 6.54 -3.24 4.92
CA ASN A 48 6.55 -2.19 3.89
C ASN A 48 5.94 -0.85 4.35
N CYS A 49 5.66 -0.68 5.65
CA CYS A 49 5.14 0.56 6.24
C CYS A 49 6.10 1.16 7.28
N LYS A 50 7.41 0.99 7.07
CA LYS A 50 8.45 1.55 7.96
C LYS A 50 8.65 3.04 7.70
N THR A 51 9.05 3.75 8.76
CA THR A 51 9.71 5.04 8.65
C THR A 51 11.21 4.83 8.85
N LEU A 52 12.00 5.26 7.88
CA LEU A 52 13.46 5.19 7.92
C LEU A 52 14.02 6.54 8.39
N ILE A 53 15.15 6.47 9.08
CA ILE A 53 15.86 7.63 9.63
C ILE A 53 17.23 7.68 8.98
N ASP A 54 17.60 8.86 8.49
CA ASP A 54 18.92 9.13 7.93
C ASP A 54 19.41 10.52 8.37
N GLY A 55 20.31 10.54 9.33
CA GLY A 55 20.68 11.75 10.02
C GLY A 55 19.46 12.43 10.64
N GLU A 56 19.20 13.66 10.24
CA GLU A 56 18.05 14.45 10.72
C GLU A 56 16.78 14.26 9.87
N PHE A 57 16.85 13.48 8.78
CA PHE A 57 15.72 13.24 7.89
C PHE A 57 14.99 11.95 8.23
N ARG A 58 13.67 11.97 8.05
CA ARG A 58 12.78 10.81 8.18
C ARG A 58 11.94 10.68 6.92
N TYR A 59 11.74 9.45 6.46
CA TYR A 59 10.89 9.18 5.31
C TYR A 59 10.29 7.78 5.40
N ASP A 60 9.09 7.63 4.86
CA ASP A 60 8.43 6.33 4.83
C ASP A 60 8.83 5.55 3.58
N THR A 61 8.72 4.23 3.66
CA THR A 61 8.94 3.31 2.53
C THR A 61 7.83 3.37 1.46
N GLY A 62 6.99 4.39 1.51
CA GLY A 62 5.95 4.70 0.55
C GLY A 62 5.07 5.86 1.02
N ALA A 63 4.26 6.43 0.14
CA ALA A 63 3.38 7.56 0.47
C ALA A 63 2.16 7.14 1.30
N HIS A 64 2.38 6.53 2.45
CA HIS A 64 1.34 6.01 3.33
C HIS A 64 0.46 7.12 3.90
N ARG A 65 -0.84 6.82 4.07
CA ARG A 65 -1.85 7.72 4.63
C ARG A 65 -2.87 6.92 5.41
N LEU A 66 -3.25 7.39 6.58
CA LEU A 66 -4.37 6.83 7.33
C LEU A 66 -5.64 7.63 7.00
N HIS A 67 -6.43 7.12 6.07
CA HIS A 67 -7.75 7.68 5.76
C HIS A 67 -8.78 7.22 6.80
N ASP A 68 -9.71 8.11 7.18
CA ASP A 68 -10.76 7.83 8.17
C ASP A 68 -11.94 7.04 7.56
N LYS A 69 -11.62 5.94 6.85
CA LYS A 69 -12.63 5.07 6.23
C LYS A 69 -13.29 4.11 7.24
N ASN A 70 -12.55 3.69 8.25
CA ASN A 70 -13.05 2.90 9.37
C ASN A 70 -12.88 3.69 10.67
N LYS A 71 -13.95 4.35 11.12
CA LYS A 71 -13.94 5.21 12.31
C LYS A 71 -13.53 4.48 13.59
N SER A 72 -13.87 3.19 13.73
CA SER A 72 -13.48 2.38 14.88
C SER A 72 -11.97 2.20 14.94
N ILE A 73 -11.35 1.78 13.84
CA ILE A 73 -9.91 1.62 13.72
C ILE A 73 -9.18 2.97 13.87
N THR A 74 -9.68 4.02 13.23
CA THR A 74 -9.09 5.36 13.39
C THR A 74 -9.13 5.84 14.84
N LYS A 75 -10.23 5.60 15.56
CA LYS A 75 -10.33 5.93 16.98
C LYS A 75 -9.31 5.14 17.82
N GLU A 76 -9.11 3.87 17.51
CA GLU A 76 -8.13 3.02 18.19
C GLU A 76 -6.70 3.52 17.97
N ILE A 77 -6.32 3.85 16.74
CA ILE A 77 -5.00 4.44 16.42
C ILE A 77 -4.83 5.81 17.11
N LYS A 78 -5.87 6.64 17.17
CA LYS A 78 -5.86 7.91 17.93
C LYS A 78 -5.59 7.66 19.42
N THR A 79 -6.17 6.63 19.98
CA THR A 79 -5.94 6.26 21.40
C THR A 79 -4.50 5.77 21.63
N LEU A 80 -3.92 5.04 20.65
CA LEU A 80 -2.56 4.55 20.73
C LEU A 80 -1.50 5.65 20.66
N LEU A 81 -1.70 6.62 19.76
CA LEU A 81 -0.70 7.66 19.46
C LEU A 81 -1.01 9.03 20.13
N GLY A 82 -2.23 9.23 20.61
CA GLY A 82 -2.62 10.47 21.27
C GLY A 82 -2.35 11.71 20.41
N ASN A 83 -1.64 12.68 21.00
CA ASN A 83 -1.28 13.95 20.35
C ASN A 83 -0.22 13.83 19.24
N ASP A 84 0.36 12.65 19.05
CA ASP A 84 1.36 12.42 17.99
C ASP A 84 0.71 12.08 16.65
N LEU A 85 -0.59 11.79 16.62
CA LEU A 85 -1.33 11.63 15.39
C LEU A 85 -1.97 12.96 14.96
N LYS A 86 -1.55 13.52 13.83
CA LYS A 86 -2.03 14.79 13.29
C LYS A 86 -2.97 14.58 12.11
N LYS A 87 -3.93 15.51 11.93
CA LYS A 87 -4.75 15.60 10.71
C LYS A 87 -3.99 16.46 9.70
N VAL A 88 -3.75 15.93 8.51
CA VAL A 88 -3.05 16.57 7.39
C VAL A 88 -4.09 16.94 6.34
N THR A 89 -4.08 18.21 5.89
CA THR A 89 -5.00 18.76 4.90
C THR A 89 -4.31 19.21 3.61
N SER A 90 -2.99 18.97 3.48
CA SER A 90 -2.23 19.34 2.29
C SER A 90 -2.83 18.70 1.03
N PRO A 91 -3.03 19.47 -0.06
CA PRO A 91 -3.62 18.97 -1.30
C PRO A 91 -2.69 17.99 -2.01
N SER A 92 -3.24 17.27 -2.98
CA SER A 92 -2.45 16.50 -3.94
C SER A 92 -2.65 17.04 -5.34
N LYS A 93 -1.65 16.85 -6.21
CA LYS A 93 -1.68 17.30 -7.60
C LYS A 93 -1.36 16.15 -8.56
N ILE A 94 -1.78 16.29 -9.81
CA ILE A 94 -1.30 15.50 -10.94
C ILE A 94 -0.45 16.42 -11.80
N TYR A 95 0.75 15.97 -12.15
CA TYR A 95 1.61 16.63 -13.13
C TYR A 95 1.48 15.94 -14.47
N TYR A 96 1.14 16.71 -15.51
CA TYR A 96 0.99 16.23 -16.87
C TYR A 96 1.29 17.32 -17.88
N LYS A 97 2.26 17.07 -18.78
CA LYS A 97 2.70 18.02 -19.83
C LYS A 97 2.97 19.41 -19.28
N GLN A 98 3.85 19.51 -18.29
CA GLN A 98 4.29 20.77 -17.63
C GLN A 98 3.16 21.56 -16.94
N LYS A 99 2.04 20.93 -16.64
CA LYS A 99 0.91 21.55 -15.96
C LYS A 99 0.48 20.75 -14.75
N PHE A 100 0.01 21.46 -13.72
CA PHE A 100 -0.53 20.87 -12.51
C PHE A 100 -2.06 20.87 -12.51
N TYR A 101 -2.63 19.73 -12.19
CA TYR A 101 -4.07 19.53 -11.99
C TYR A 101 -4.33 19.13 -10.54
N ASN A 102 -5.46 19.53 -9.96
CA ASN A 102 -5.83 19.07 -8.63
C ASN A 102 -6.11 17.56 -8.63
N PHE A 103 -5.87 16.91 -7.50
CA PHE A 103 -6.31 15.54 -7.26
C PHE A 103 -7.21 15.50 -6.02
N PRO A 104 -8.51 15.18 -6.17
CA PRO A 104 -9.25 14.82 -7.41
C PRO A 104 -9.26 15.95 -8.46
N ILE A 105 -9.37 15.56 -9.74
CA ILE A 105 -9.40 16.52 -10.86
C ILE A 105 -10.62 17.43 -10.72
N LYS A 106 -10.39 18.74 -10.77
CA LYS A 106 -11.46 19.77 -10.77
C LYS A 106 -11.72 20.21 -12.20
N VAL A 107 -12.96 20.58 -12.49
CA VAL A 107 -13.32 21.08 -13.81
C VAL A 107 -12.59 22.37 -14.16
N SER A 108 -12.38 23.25 -13.18
CA SER A 108 -11.57 24.47 -13.36
C SER A 108 -10.20 24.18 -13.93
N ASP A 109 -9.55 23.08 -13.50
CA ASP A 109 -8.22 22.70 -13.99
C ASP A 109 -8.27 22.27 -15.46
N LEU A 110 -9.33 21.54 -15.85
CA LEU A 110 -9.52 21.11 -17.23
C LEU A 110 -9.74 22.32 -18.15
N VAL A 111 -10.60 23.25 -17.71
CA VAL A 111 -10.90 24.49 -18.47
C VAL A 111 -9.67 25.38 -18.61
N SER A 112 -8.87 25.52 -17.56
CA SER A 112 -7.68 26.39 -17.57
C SER A 112 -6.49 25.80 -18.33
N ASN A 113 -6.42 24.47 -18.42
CA ASN A 113 -5.22 23.80 -18.91
C ASN A 113 -5.38 23.07 -20.25
N LEU A 114 -6.61 22.77 -20.67
CA LEU A 114 -6.89 22.05 -21.92
C LEU A 114 -7.42 22.98 -23.01
N SER A 115 -7.23 22.58 -24.28
CA SER A 115 -7.83 23.29 -25.40
C SER A 115 -9.35 23.11 -25.43
N PHE A 116 -10.04 24.09 -26.00
CA PHE A 116 -11.50 24.06 -26.14
C PHE A 116 -12.01 22.77 -26.80
N PHE A 117 -11.32 22.30 -27.83
CA PHE A 117 -11.69 21.06 -28.56
C PHE A 117 -11.64 19.83 -27.64
N ILE A 118 -10.63 19.70 -26.79
CA ILE A 118 -10.51 18.60 -25.84
C ILE A 118 -11.64 18.67 -24.79
N ILE A 119 -11.99 19.87 -24.33
CA ILE A 119 -13.08 20.06 -23.36
C ILE A 119 -14.41 19.62 -23.99
N VAL A 120 -14.68 20.06 -25.22
CA VAL A 120 -15.89 19.66 -25.96
C VAL A 120 -15.93 18.13 -26.14
N GLN A 121 -14.82 17.51 -26.51
CA GLN A 121 -14.71 16.06 -26.63
C GLN A 121 -15.05 15.37 -25.28
N ILE A 122 -14.48 15.81 -24.17
CA ILE A 122 -14.76 15.28 -22.83
C ILE A 122 -16.25 15.38 -22.50
N ILE A 123 -16.89 16.51 -22.82
CA ILE A 123 -18.34 16.72 -22.57
C ILE A 123 -19.15 15.71 -23.40
N PHE A 124 -18.88 15.59 -24.71
CA PHE A 124 -19.60 14.66 -25.57
C PHE A 124 -19.42 13.21 -25.13
N GLU A 125 -18.18 12.78 -24.84
CA GLU A 125 -17.92 11.43 -24.33
C GLU A 125 -18.75 11.12 -23.08
N ASN A 126 -18.84 12.06 -22.16
CA ASN A 126 -19.57 11.87 -20.91
C ASN A 126 -21.09 11.91 -21.08
N ILE A 127 -21.62 12.69 -22.03
CA ILE A 127 -23.03 12.61 -22.43
C ILE A 127 -23.33 11.24 -23.05
N PHE A 128 -22.47 10.76 -23.95
CA PHE A 128 -22.64 9.48 -24.64
C PHE A 128 -22.62 8.28 -23.67
N ILE A 129 -21.69 8.28 -22.69
CA ILE A 129 -21.62 7.26 -21.63
C ILE A 129 -22.93 7.19 -20.83
N ARG A 130 -23.62 8.31 -20.66
CA ARG A 130 -24.91 8.37 -19.93
C ARG A 130 -26.08 7.81 -20.72
N LEU A 131 -26.06 8.00 -22.04
CA LEU A 131 -27.11 7.55 -22.95
C LEU A 131 -26.94 6.07 -23.32
N ARG A 132 -25.71 5.54 -23.23
CA ARG A 132 -25.40 4.17 -23.58
C ARG A 132 -25.80 3.21 -22.44
N ARG A 133 -26.30 2.02 -22.80
CA ARG A 133 -26.48 0.92 -21.86
C ARG A 133 -25.11 0.57 -21.24
N LYS A 134 -25.02 0.44 -19.93
CA LYS A 134 -23.76 0.10 -19.24
C LYS A 134 -23.25 -1.24 -19.74
N ASP A 135 -22.11 -1.23 -20.42
CA ASP A 135 -21.38 -2.46 -20.75
C ASP A 135 -20.89 -3.14 -19.45
N SER A 136 -20.74 -4.45 -19.51
CA SER A 136 -20.18 -5.20 -18.38
C SER A 136 -18.74 -4.75 -18.12
N ILE A 137 -18.46 -4.34 -16.89
CA ILE A 137 -17.09 -3.97 -16.46
C ILE A 137 -16.32 -5.27 -16.24
N LYS A 138 -15.32 -5.53 -17.08
CA LYS A 138 -14.50 -6.75 -17.04
C LYS A 138 -13.11 -6.51 -16.45
N HIS A 139 -12.56 -5.31 -16.62
CA HIS A 139 -11.20 -4.94 -16.23
C HIS A 139 -11.12 -3.45 -15.89
N PHE A 140 -9.97 -3.01 -15.39
CA PHE A 140 -9.77 -1.63 -14.95
C PHE A 140 -10.05 -0.60 -16.05
N ARG A 141 -9.65 -0.85 -17.31
CA ARG A 141 -9.87 0.07 -18.43
C ARG A 141 -11.35 0.35 -18.66
N ASP A 142 -12.20 -0.68 -18.59
CA ASP A 142 -13.66 -0.51 -18.69
C ASP A 142 -14.20 0.36 -17.56
N LEU A 143 -13.71 0.12 -16.34
CA LEU A 143 -14.09 0.91 -15.17
C LEU A 143 -13.72 2.39 -15.35
N ALA A 144 -12.51 2.65 -15.82
CA ALA A 144 -12.01 4.01 -16.07
C ALA A 144 -12.83 4.73 -17.15
N TYR A 145 -13.05 4.08 -18.30
CA TYR A 145 -13.83 4.65 -19.39
C TYR A 145 -15.28 4.91 -19.02
N ASN A 146 -15.91 3.98 -18.31
CA ASN A 146 -17.31 4.14 -17.86
C ASN A 146 -17.46 5.21 -16.77
N SER A 147 -16.39 5.52 -16.04
CA SER A 147 -16.42 6.50 -14.95
C SER A 147 -16.07 7.92 -15.40
N TYR A 148 -15.11 8.07 -16.34
CA TYR A 148 -14.50 9.38 -16.66
C TYR A 148 -14.50 9.74 -18.14
N GLY A 149 -14.89 8.84 -19.03
CA GLY A 149 -14.68 8.97 -20.47
C GLY A 149 -13.30 8.54 -20.92
N LYS A 150 -13.17 8.35 -22.23
CA LYS A 150 -11.93 7.87 -22.82
C LYS A 150 -10.81 8.91 -22.67
N THR A 151 -11.08 10.17 -23.02
CA THR A 151 -10.08 11.25 -23.04
C THR A 151 -9.43 11.45 -21.65
N ILE A 152 -10.20 11.62 -20.58
CA ILE A 152 -9.66 11.79 -19.23
C ILE A 152 -8.92 10.53 -18.78
N SER A 153 -9.46 9.37 -19.10
CA SER A 153 -8.84 8.10 -18.70
C SER A 153 -7.48 7.90 -19.38
N GLU A 154 -7.36 8.17 -20.69
CA GLU A 154 -6.10 8.05 -21.42
C GLU A 154 -5.06 9.12 -21.03
N MET A 155 -5.50 10.29 -20.56
CA MET A 155 -4.58 11.33 -20.09
C MET A 155 -4.00 11.03 -18.71
N PHE A 156 -4.82 10.55 -17.77
CA PHE A 156 -4.44 10.52 -16.36
C PHE A 156 -4.46 9.14 -15.71
N LEU A 157 -5.44 8.29 -16.05
CA LEU A 157 -5.69 7.06 -15.29
C LEU A 157 -4.97 5.84 -15.87
N ILE A 158 -5.10 5.63 -17.20
CA ILE A 158 -4.53 4.45 -17.85
C ILE A 158 -3.00 4.45 -17.77
N PRO A 159 -2.28 5.51 -18.23
CA PRO A 159 -0.82 5.50 -18.19
C PRO A 159 -0.26 5.41 -16.76
N TYR A 160 -0.87 6.12 -15.81
CA TYR A 160 -0.48 6.04 -14.41
C TYR A 160 -0.65 4.63 -13.85
N THR A 161 -1.80 4.00 -14.13
CA THR A 161 -2.12 2.67 -13.61
C THR A 161 -1.20 1.61 -14.23
N GLU A 162 -0.98 1.65 -15.54
CA GLU A 162 -0.07 0.72 -16.22
C GLU A 162 1.37 0.86 -15.71
N LYS A 163 1.83 2.09 -15.49
CA LYS A 163 3.14 2.37 -14.91
C LYS A 163 3.26 1.85 -13.46
N LEU A 164 2.25 2.09 -12.62
CA LEU A 164 2.27 1.64 -11.23
C LEU A 164 2.21 0.12 -11.11
N TRP A 165 1.29 -0.52 -11.85
CA TRP A 165 1.04 -1.96 -11.71
C TRP A 165 1.90 -2.84 -12.63
N GLY A 166 2.51 -2.27 -13.67
CA GLY A 166 3.39 -2.98 -14.59
C GLY A 166 2.68 -3.89 -15.60
N ASP A 167 1.36 -3.73 -15.77
CA ASP A 167 0.56 -4.54 -16.68
C ASP A 167 -0.46 -3.68 -17.44
N ASP A 168 -0.96 -4.19 -18.58
CA ASP A 168 -2.00 -3.54 -19.34
C ASP A 168 -3.30 -3.45 -18.53
N THR A 169 -3.94 -2.30 -18.55
CA THR A 169 -5.19 -2.07 -17.82
C THR A 169 -6.36 -2.92 -18.30
N ARG A 170 -6.24 -3.62 -19.45
CA ARG A 170 -7.18 -4.65 -19.92
C ARG A 170 -7.00 -6.00 -19.21
N ASN A 171 -5.85 -6.24 -18.60
CA ASN A 171 -5.58 -7.44 -17.81
C ASN A 171 -5.88 -7.19 -16.31
N LEU A 172 -5.69 -5.96 -15.85
CA LEU A 172 -5.82 -5.60 -14.44
C LEU A 172 -7.27 -5.68 -13.96
N ASP A 173 -7.46 -6.31 -12.82
CA ASP A 173 -8.77 -6.41 -12.18
C ASP A 173 -9.20 -5.08 -11.54
N THR A 174 -10.49 -4.85 -11.45
CA THR A 174 -11.04 -3.61 -10.87
C THR A 174 -10.75 -3.45 -9.36
N SER A 175 -10.43 -4.53 -8.65
CA SER A 175 -10.11 -4.50 -7.21
C SER A 175 -8.81 -3.76 -6.88
N ILE A 176 -7.90 -3.54 -7.87
CA ILE A 176 -6.69 -2.72 -7.68
C ILE A 176 -7.00 -1.29 -7.23
N THR A 177 -8.22 -0.81 -7.45
CA THR A 177 -8.63 0.54 -7.04
C THR A 177 -8.77 0.69 -5.52
N GLY A 178 -8.89 -0.39 -4.77
CA GLY A 178 -9.20 -0.34 -3.34
C GLY A 178 -10.48 0.46 -3.02
N GLY A 179 -11.42 0.52 -3.99
CA GLY A 179 -12.65 1.30 -3.87
C GLY A 179 -12.51 2.81 -4.16
N ARG A 180 -11.31 3.32 -4.39
CA ARG A 180 -11.07 4.77 -4.60
C ARG A 180 -11.82 5.35 -5.79
N LEU A 181 -11.92 4.63 -6.91
CA LEU A 181 -12.64 5.11 -8.10
C LEU A 181 -14.16 5.05 -7.97
N LYS A 182 -14.71 4.30 -6.99
CA LYS A 182 -16.16 4.25 -6.77
C LYS A 182 -16.72 5.58 -6.23
N GLU A 183 -15.92 6.32 -5.49
CA GLU A 183 -16.28 7.60 -4.87
C GLU A 183 -16.05 8.80 -5.81
N LEU A 184 -15.14 8.65 -6.79
CA LEU A 184 -14.76 9.68 -7.75
C LEU A 184 -15.49 9.42 -9.08
N ASN A 185 -16.75 9.81 -9.21
CA ASN A 185 -17.40 9.76 -10.51
C ASN A 185 -17.62 11.18 -11.06
N ILE A 186 -17.61 11.31 -12.38
CA ILE A 186 -17.86 12.59 -13.09
C ILE A 186 -19.21 13.23 -12.72
N ARG A 187 -20.17 12.46 -12.16
CA ARG A 187 -21.41 13.00 -11.65
C ARG A 187 -21.19 13.96 -10.48
N SER A 188 -20.23 13.67 -9.59
CA SER A 188 -19.85 14.60 -8.54
C SER A 188 -19.17 15.82 -9.12
N LEU A 189 -18.27 15.66 -10.09
CA LEU A 189 -17.58 16.78 -10.75
C LEU A 189 -18.57 17.73 -11.45
N ILE A 190 -19.56 17.21 -12.19
CA ILE A 190 -20.57 18.04 -12.91
C ILE A 190 -21.60 18.63 -11.93
N LYS A 191 -21.95 17.89 -10.87
CA LYS A 191 -22.83 18.43 -9.83
C LYS A 191 -22.20 19.61 -9.09
N ASP A 192 -20.89 19.53 -8.85
CA ASP A 192 -20.10 20.60 -8.23
C ASP A 192 -19.91 21.81 -9.17
N MET A 193 -20.04 21.62 -10.52
CA MET A 193 -20.11 22.72 -11.48
C MET A 193 -21.42 23.52 -11.41
N VAL A 194 -22.53 22.80 -11.24
CA VAL A 194 -23.89 23.40 -11.32
C VAL A 194 -24.37 23.88 -9.97
N MET A 195 -23.93 23.27 -8.90
CA MET A 195 -24.23 23.60 -7.51
C MET A 195 -22.97 23.48 -6.64
N PRO A 196 -22.18 24.55 -6.49
CA PRO A 196 -21.08 24.57 -5.53
C PRO A 196 -21.65 24.32 -4.13
N ARG A 197 -21.33 23.17 -3.53
CA ARG A 197 -21.71 22.88 -2.15
C ARG A 197 -20.86 23.75 -1.23
N ALA A 198 -21.50 24.68 -0.55
CA ALA A 198 -20.93 25.26 0.65
C ALA A 198 -20.90 24.17 1.73
N ASN A 199 -19.69 23.85 2.24
CA ASN A 199 -19.45 23.13 3.49
C ASN A 199 -19.76 21.63 3.61
N ASP A 200 -19.29 20.78 2.68
CA ASP A 200 -19.07 19.34 3.00
C ASP A 200 -17.66 18.88 2.57
N SER A 201 -16.67 19.74 2.83
CA SER A 201 -15.30 19.62 2.31
C SER A 201 -14.41 18.59 3.03
N ASP A 202 -14.79 18.14 4.22
CA ASP A 202 -13.87 17.34 5.07
C ASP A 202 -13.62 15.90 4.60
N HIS A 203 -14.52 15.32 3.79
CA HIS A 203 -14.34 13.97 3.26
C HIS A 203 -13.87 13.91 1.80
N MET A 204 -14.07 14.96 1.01
CA MET A 204 -13.72 15.00 -0.41
C MET A 204 -12.35 15.64 -0.70
N GLU A 205 -11.75 16.41 0.20
CA GLU A 205 -10.50 17.14 -0.02
C GLU A 205 -9.21 16.36 0.35
N GLY A 206 -9.30 15.05 0.60
CA GLY A 206 -8.09 14.24 0.76
C GLY A 206 -7.41 14.36 2.13
N ALA A 207 -8.09 14.89 3.16
CA ALA A 207 -7.56 14.91 4.53
C ALA A 207 -7.29 13.47 5.04
N PHE A 208 -6.17 13.30 5.74
CA PHE A 208 -5.78 12.02 6.32
C PHE A 208 -5.05 12.23 7.64
N TYR A 209 -4.90 11.16 8.42
CA TYR A 209 -4.09 11.20 9.63
C TYR A 209 -2.67 10.73 9.36
N TYR A 210 -1.73 11.34 10.07
CA TYR A 210 -0.32 11.02 9.95
C TYR A 210 0.41 11.24 11.29
N PRO A 211 1.24 10.28 11.77
CA PRO A 211 2.02 10.44 12.98
C PRO A 211 3.15 11.45 12.79
N LYS A 212 3.53 12.18 13.84
CA LYS A 212 4.57 13.22 13.81
C LYS A 212 5.92 12.72 13.31
N LEU A 213 6.33 11.53 13.68
CA LEU A 213 7.66 10.96 13.37
C LEU A 213 7.63 9.95 12.21
N GLY A 214 6.52 9.92 11.45
CA GLY A 214 6.37 9.06 10.29
C GLY A 214 5.33 7.96 10.48
N PHE A 215 4.90 7.35 9.36
CA PHE A 215 3.81 6.39 9.36
C PHE A 215 4.11 5.10 10.13
N GLY A 216 5.40 4.73 10.21
CA GLY A 216 5.89 3.58 10.96
C GLY A 216 5.56 3.62 12.45
N GLU A 217 5.34 4.81 13.04
CA GLU A 217 4.99 4.96 14.46
C GLU A 217 3.69 4.24 14.85
N ILE A 218 2.75 4.05 13.92
CA ILE A 218 1.56 3.23 14.16
C ILE A 218 1.98 1.81 14.54
N PHE A 219 2.91 1.23 13.81
CA PHE A 219 3.36 -0.15 13.97
C PHE A 219 4.32 -0.31 15.12
N ASN A 220 5.14 0.70 15.39
CA ASN A 220 5.96 0.76 16.62
C ASN A 220 5.07 0.75 17.87
N ALA A 221 3.98 1.52 17.86
CA ALA A 221 3.03 1.53 18.97
C ALA A 221 2.31 0.19 19.14
N LEU A 222 1.95 -0.51 18.04
CA LEU A 222 1.41 -1.86 18.13
C LEU A 222 2.43 -2.85 18.70
N GLY A 223 3.68 -2.80 18.27
CA GLY A 223 4.76 -3.64 18.78
C GLY A 223 4.99 -3.46 20.28
N LEU A 224 5.00 -2.21 20.77
CA LEU A 224 5.09 -1.91 22.22
C LEU A 224 3.92 -2.49 23.00
N ARG A 225 2.71 -2.50 22.44
CA ARG A 225 1.53 -3.09 23.09
C ARG A 225 1.53 -4.62 23.10
N ILE A 226 2.17 -5.26 22.11
CA ILE A 226 2.39 -6.71 22.09
C ILE A 226 3.40 -7.12 23.17
N GLY A 227 4.43 -6.31 23.38
CA GLY A 227 5.62 -6.60 24.15
C GLY A 227 6.79 -6.95 23.23
N MET A 228 7.86 -6.21 23.30
CA MET A 228 9.02 -6.41 22.40
C MET A 228 9.76 -7.75 22.66
N ASP A 229 9.62 -8.32 23.83
CA ASP A 229 10.09 -9.65 24.22
C ASP A 229 9.36 -10.80 23.49
N LYS A 230 8.15 -10.53 22.97
CA LYS A 230 7.36 -11.47 22.15
C LYS A 230 7.63 -11.35 20.66
N ILE A 231 8.49 -10.41 20.23
CA ILE A 231 8.80 -10.12 18.83
C ILE A 231 10.24 -10.52 18.53
N PHE A 232 10.42 -11.55 17.73
CA PHE A 232 11.71 -12.12 17.38
C PHE A 232 12.17 -11.57 16.04
N LEU A 233 13.10 -10.62 16.06
CA LEU A 233 13.71 -10.01 14.87
C LEU A 233 14.85 -10.87 14.34
N ASN A 234 15.18 -10.70 13.03
CA ASN A 234 16.18 -11.51 12.32
C ASN A 234 15.87 -13.02 12.40
N ARG A 235 14.61 -13.37 12.31
CA ARG A 235 14.08 -14.73 12.37
C ARG A 235 13.23 -15.01 11.13
N GLU A 236 13.92 -15.17 9.99
CA GLU A 236 13.27 -15.59 8.74
C GLU A 236 12.83 -17.06 8.86
N ILE A 237 11.61 -17.36 8.46
CA ILE A 237 11.12 -18.75 8.43
C ILE A 237 11.56 -19.39 7.12
N SER A 238 12.44 -20.40 7.23
CA SER A 238 13.02 -21.09 6.11
C SER A 238 12.27 -22.38 5.71
N ARG A 239 11.57 -22.98 6.66
CA ARG A 239 10.84 -24.23 6.44
C ARG A 239 9.64 -24.33 7.36
N ILE A 240 8.52 -24.84 6.82
CA ILE A 240 7.26 -25.09 7.55
C ILE A 240 6.87 -26.58 7.32
N ASN A 241 6.92 -27.37 8.37
CA ASN A 241 6.62 -28.79 8.33
C ASN A 241 5.13 -29.05 8.56
N HIS A 242 4.54 -29.96 7.80
CA HIS A 242 3.13 -30.33 7.89
C HIS A 242 2.87 -31.80 7.61
N ASP A 243 1.71 -32.31 8.04
CA ASP A 243 1.21 -33.68 7.80
C ASP A 243 0.12 -33.76 6.73
N ASN A 244 -0.10 -32.70 5.95
CA ASN A 244 -1.19 -32.47 4.99
C ASN A 244 -2.55 -32.01 5.59
N GLU A 245 -2.73 -32.01 6.90
CA GLU A 245 -3.93 -31.50 7.58
C GLU A 245 -3.63 -30.34 8.52
N LYS A 246 -2.40 -30.33 9.09
CA LYS A 246 -1.95 -29.33 10.05
C LYS A 246 -0.50 -28.93 9.79
N ILE A 247 -0.17 -27.70 10.14
CA ILE A 247 1.19 -27.27 10.33
C ILE A 247 1.68 -27.82 11.67
N LEU A 248 2.80 -28.52 11.67
CA LEU A 248 3.39 -29.16 12.86
C LEU A 248 4.44 -28.29 13.52
N SER A 249 5.34 -27.74 12.71
CA SER A 249 6.44 -26.90 13.19
C SER A 249 6.99 -26.02 12.08
N PHE A 250 7.77 -25.03 12.44
CA PHE A 250 8.60 -24.29 11.48
C PHE A 250 10.07 -24.22 11.95
N VAL A 251 10.96 -23.92 11.02
CA VAL A 251 12.39 -23.71 11.26
C VAL A 251 12.74 -22.30 10.85
N ASP A 252 13.37 -21.54 11.72
CA ASP A 252 13.85 -20.20 11.41
C ASP A 252 15.28 -20.21 10.82
N SER A 253 15.77 -19.05 10.42
CA SER A 253 17.12 -18.85 9.85
C SER A 253 18.27 -19.23 10.79
N ASN A 254 18.01 -19.33 12.09
CA ASN A 254 19.00 -19.77 13.08
C ASN A 254 18.96 -21.29 13.30
N GLY A 255 18.11 -22.01 12.57
CA GLY A 255 17.93 -23.45 12.71
C GLY A 255 17.06 -23.85 13.90
N THR A 256 16.42 -22.90 14.59
CA THR A 256 15.51 -23.19 15.72
C THR A 256 14.23 -23.80 15.20
N ILE A 257 13.85 -24.95 15.76
CA ILE A 257 12.56 -25.60 15.48
C ILE A 257 11.54 -25.14 16.52
N THR A 258 10.38 -24.67 16.05
CA THR A 258 9.28 -24.25 16.89
C THR A 258 8.05 -25.06 16.54
N ASP A 259 7.48 -25.78 17.51
CA ASP A 259 6.21 -26.50 17.35
C ASP A 259 5.05 -25.53 17.23
N VAL A 260 4.06 -25.86 16.40
CA VAL A 260 2.97 -24.96 16.02
C VAL A 260 1.62 -25.53 16.45
N GLU A 261 0.93 -24.77 17.30
CA GLU A 261 -0.48 -25.01 17.62
C GLU A 261 -1.38 -24.23 16.64
N ASN A 262 -1.17 -22.92 16.49
CA ASN A 262 -1.82 -22.06 15.50
C ASN A 262 -0.79 -21.18 14.80
N LEU A 263 -0.88 -21.08 13.50
CA LEU A 263 -0.01 -20.26 12.66
C LEU A 263 -0.80 -19.19 11.91
N VAL A 264 -0.48 -17.93 12.15
CA VAL A 264 -0.95 -16.83 11.32
C VAL A 264 0.19 -16.36 10.42
N PHE A 265 0.03 -16.56 9.13
CA PHE A 265 1.05 -16.20 8.15
C PHE A 265 0.72 -14.89 7.46
N THR A 266 1.65 -13.93 7.46
CA THR A 266 1.42 -12.56 6.96
C THR A 266 2.46 -12.10 5.93
N ALA A 267 3.52 -12.88 5.69
CA ALA A 267 4.51 -12.63 4.64
C ALA A 267 3.94 -12.95 3.24
N SER A 268 4.77 -12.98 2.20
CA SER A 268 4.26 -13.22 0.85
C SER A 268 3.79 -14.67 0.67
N LEU A 269 2.83 -14.86 -0.22
CA LEU A 269 2.29 -16.18 -0.56
C LEU A 269 3.39 -17.07 -1.16
N ASN A 270 4.33 -16.47 -1.89
CA ASN A 270 5.49 -17.18 -2.44
C ASN A 270 6.33 -17.76 -1.32
N THR A 271 6.70 -16.95 -0.33
CA THR A 271 7.47 -17.40 0.84
C THR A 271 6.79 -18.57 1.56
N LEU A 272 5.45 -18.51 1.72
CA LEU A 272 4.71 -19.59 2.36
C LEU A 272 4.83 -20.91 1.57
N ILE A 273 4.48 -20.88 0.29
CA ILE A 273 4.44 -22.08 -0.56
C ILE A 273 5.83 -22.71 -0.69
N ASP A 274 6.88 -21.89 -0.86
CA ASP A 274 8.28 -22.38 -1.01
C ASP A 274 8.81 -22.99 0.29
N SER A 275 8.35 -22.53 1.44
CA SER A 275 8.78 -23.03 2.75
C SER A 275 8.09 -24.34 3.17
N LEU A 276 6.95 -24.73 2.58
CA LEU A 276 6.21 -25.92 2.97
C LEU A 276 6.98 -27.22 2.71
N LYS A 277 7.01 -28.10 3.72
CA LYS A 277 7.58 -29.45 3.65
C LYS A 277 6.62 -30.49 4.30
N PRO A 278 6.25 -31.55 3.56
CA PRO A 278 6.56 -31.88 2.16
C PRO A 278 6.17 -30.79 1.17
N SER A 279 6.89 -30.71 0.05
CA SER A 279 6.63 -29.68 -0.97
C SER A 279 5.21 -29.81 -1.53
N PRO A 280 4.54 -28.69 -1.82
CA PRO A 280 3.21 -28.70 -2.44
C PRO A 280 3.21 -29.44 -3.79
N PRO A 281 2.03 -29.91 -4.24
CA PRO A 281 1.90 -30.50 -5.58
C PRO A 281 2.45 -29.56 -6.66
N LYS A 282 3.11 -30.12 -7.68
CA LYS A 282 3.71 -29.36 -8.79
C LYS A 282 2.74 -28.34 -9.39
N LYS A 283 1.45 -28.70 -9.54
CA LYS A 283 0.41 -27.78 -10.03
C LYS A 283 0.33 -26.48 -9.22
N ILE A 284 0.49 -26.53 -7.90
CA ILE A 284 0.45 -25.33 -7.02
C ILE A 284 1.70 -24.49 -7.21
N VAL A 285 2.87 -25.11 -7.30
CA VAL A 285 4.14 -24.46 -7.56
C VAL A 285 4.15 -23.80 -8.95
N ASP A 286 3.66 -24.49 -9.98
CA ASP A 286 3.57 -23.96 -11.35
C ASP A 286 2.64 -22.74 -11.40
N ILE A 287 1.52 -22.75 -10.66
CA ILE A 287 0.61 -21.60 -10.54
C ILE A 287 1.32 -20.45 -9.83
N LEU A 288 2.03 -20.70 -8.72
CA LEU A 288 2.73 -19.68 -7.96
C LEU A 288 3.75 -18.92 -8.83
N ASN A 289 4.50 -19.62 -9.67
CA ASN A 289 5.48 -19.04 -10.58
C ASN A 289 4.88 -18.10 -11.64
N THR A 290 3.56 -18.06 -11.77
CA THR A 290 2.85 -17.16 -12.71
C THR A 290 2.21 -15.94 -12.05
N ILE A 291 2.28 -15.83 -10.72
CA ILE A 291 1.78 -14.67 -9.98
C ILE A 291 2.94 -13.80 -9.53
N ASN A 292 2.79 -12.50 -9.73
CA ASN A 292 3.87 -11.56 -9.52
C ASN A 292 3.48 -10.46 -8.52
N PHE A 293 4.49 -9.98 -7.82
CA PHE A 293 4.42 -8.78 -6.99
C PHE A 293 5.20 -7.66 -7.66
N ARG A 294 4.79 -6.43 -7.37
CA ARG A 294 5.46 -5.23 -7.86
C ARG A 294 6.56 -4.82 -6.91
N THR A 295 7.76 -4.64 -7.41
CA THR A 295 8.87 -3.99 -6.70
C THR A 295 8.83 -2.48 -6.94
N ILE A 296 9.11 -1.71 -5.90
CA ILE A 296 9.24 -0.25 -5.96
C ILE A 296 10.63 0.14 -5.47
N MET A 297 11.34 0.97 -6.22
CA MET A 297 12.51 1.67 -5.73
C MET A 297 12.06 3.03 -5.16
N ILE A 298 12.36 3.27 -3.91
CA ILE A 298 12.18 4.56 -3.28
C ILE A 298 13.47 5.35 -3.47
N CYS A 299 13.43 6.41 -4.27
CA CYS A 299 14.52 7.37 -4.41
C CYS A 299 14.23 8.56 -3.49
N VAL A 300 15.07 8.76 -2.49
CA VAL A 300 14.99 9.88 -1.56
C VAL A 300 16.05 10.87 -1.95
N MET A 301 15.68 12.15 -2.11
CA MET A 301 16.62 13.25 -2.34
C MET A 301 16.52 14.23 -1.17
N TYR A 302 17.65 14.58 -0.58
CA TYR A 302 17.78 15.59 0.47
C TYR A 302 18.10 16.93 -0.16
N LEU A 303 17.36 17.98 0.21
CA LEU A 303 17.39 19.26 -0.48
C LEU A 303 17.76 20.40 0.45
N ASP A 304 18.68 21.26 0.00
CA ASP A 304 19.04 22.54 0.64
C ASP A 304 18.03 23.62 0.29
N MET A 305 16.79 23.38 0.74
CA MET A 305 15.67 24.32 0.62
C MET A 305 14.61 23.99 1.66
N LYS A 306 13.90 25.01 2.10
CA LYS A 306 12.92 24.88 3.18
C LYS A 306 11.74 23.95 2.82
N ASN A 307 11.23 24.08 1.61
CA ASN A 307 10.12 23.27 1.08
C ASN A 307 10.31 23.07 -0.42
N PHE A 308 9.96 21.90 -0.93
CA PHE A 308 9.91 21.61 -2.37
C PHE A 308 8.54 22.01 -2.95
N SER A 309 7.46 21.71 -2.24
CA SER A 309 6.10 22.06 -2.65
C SER A 309 5.17 22.20 -1.43
N SER A 310 3.94 22.63 -1.64
CA SER A 310 2.89 22.61 -0.62
C SER A 310 2.01 21.36 -0.69
N ASN A 311 2.35 20.40 -1.57
CA ASN A 311 1.51 19.26 -1.87
C ASN A 311 1.85 18.05 -1.02
N ALA A 312 0.83 17.32 -0.53
CA ALA A 312 1.02 16.04 0.14
C ALA A 312 1.56 14.96 -0.80
N SER A 313 1.22 15.03 -2.09
CA SER A 313 1.78 14.20 -3.16
C SER A 313 1.56 14.83 -4.52
N ILE A 314 2.47 14.55 -5.44
CA ILE A 314 2.35 14.88 -6.86
C ILE A 314 2.41 13.56 -7.65
N TYR A 315 1.38 13.28 -8.44
CA TYR A 315 1.25 12.09 -9.27
C TYR A 315 1.68 12.40 -10.71
N PHE A 316 2.42 11.51 -11.34
CA PHE A 316 2.96 11.67 -12.69
C PHE A 316 2.32 10.65 -13.62
N SER A 317 1.42 11.10 -14.49
CA SER A 317 0.72 10.23 -15.44
C SER A 317 1.44 10.09 -16.79
N ASP A 318 2.38 10.95 -17.11
CA ASP A 318 3.13 10.88 -18.37
C ASP A 318 3.89 9.54 -18.49
N PRO A 319 3.72 8.78 -19.58
CA PRO A 319 4.46 7.53 -19.81
C PRO A 319 5.98 7.70 -19.86
N SER A 320 6.48 8.87 -20.28
CA SER A 320 7.93 9.15 -20.34
C SER A 320 8.57 9.35 -18.97
N CYS A 321 7.75 9.64 -17.94
CA CYS A 321 8.22 9.82 -16.58
C CYS A 321 8.62 8.47 -15.95
N PRO A 322 9.85 8.31 -15.45
CA PRO A 322 10.33 7.04 -14.90
C PRO A 322 9.72 6.68 -13.54
N PHE A 323 8.99 7.57 -12.92
CA PHE A 323 8.38 7.39 -11.61
C PHE A 323 6.88 7.71 -11.63
N THR A 324 6.17 7.30 -10.58
CA THR A 324 4.72 7.49 -10.48
C THR A 324 4.33 8.63 -9.56
N ARG A 325 5.13 8.91 -8.53
CA ARG A 325 4.74 9.84 -7.48
C ARG A 325 5.95 10.45 -6.80
N ILE A 326 5.81 11.72 -6.45
CA ILE A 326 6.69 12.42 -5.50
C ILE A 326 5.85 12.80 -4.29
N TYR A 327 6.40 12.65 -3.09
CA TYR A 327 5.86 13.27 -1.90
C TYR A 327 6.97 13.88 -1.06
N GLU A 328 6.63 14.95 -0.35
CA GLU A 328 7.51 15.63 0.59
C GLU A 328 7.08 15.24 2.01
N PRO A 329 7.90 14.46 2.77
CA PRO A 329 7.57 14.04 4.12
C PRO A 329 7.23 15.20 5.06
N LYS A 330 7.92 16.31 4.93
CA LYS A 330 7.72 17.54 5.72
C LYS A 330 6.31 18.11 5.60
N ASN A 331 5.63 17.96 4.45
CA ASN A 331 4.24 18.38 4.26
C ASN A 331 3.22 17.53 5.02
N ARG A 332 3.67 16.44 5.63
CA ARG A 332 2.84 15.57 6.50
C ARG A 332 3.14 15.83 7.97
N SER A 333 4.40 16.10 8.28
CA SER A 333 4.85 16.51 9.61
C SER A 333 6.16 17.29 9.52
N ASP A 334 6.23 18.44 10.17
CA ASP A 334 7.43 19.27 10.25
C ASP A 334 8.62 18.54 10.88
N GLN A 335 8.38 17.46 11.63
CA GLN A 335 9.43 16.66 12.27
C GLN A 335 10.10 15.64 11.35
N MET A 336 9.69 15.59 10.08
CA MET A 336 10.28 14.67 9.10
C MET A 336 11.56 15.19 8.46
N SER A 337 11.88 16.48 8.62
CA SER A 337 13.09 17.09 8.07
C SER A 337 13.53 18.27 8.93
N PRO A 338 14.81 18.73 8.84
CA PRO A 338 15.26 19.94 9.47
C PRO A 338 14.48 21.18 9.02
N LYS A 339 14.47 22.24 9.84
CA LYS A 339 13.64 23.43 9.60
C LYS A 339 13.91 24.08 8.25
N GLU A 340 15.18 24.29 7.88
CA GLU A 340 15.58 25.00 6.66
C GLU A 340 15.87 24.04 5.47
N LYS A 341 15.76 22.73 5.69
CA LYS A 341 15.97 21.69 4.68
C LYS A 341 14.73 20.83 4.52
N THR A 342 14.64 20.14 3.39
CA THR A 342 13.56 19.16 3.17
C THR A 342 14.10 17.93 2.46
N SER A 343 13.25 16.93 2.31
CA SER A 343 13.48 15.77 1.44
C SER A 343 12.28 15.51 0.57
N ILE A 344 12.52 14.98 -0.60
CA ILE A 344 11.46 14.41 -1.46
C ILE A 344 11.67 12.92 -1.60
N VAL A 345 10.58 12.21 -1.64
CA VAL A 345 10.55 10.75 -1.82
C VAL A 345 9.83 10.44 -3.11
N ILE A 346 10.54 9.76 -4.01
CA ILE A 346 10.13 9.47 -5.37
C ILE A 346 9.90 7.97 -5.49
N GLU A 347 8.69 7.58 -5.90
CA GLU A 347 8.33 6.17 -6.07
C GLU A 347 8.56 5.74 -7.51
N VAL A 348 9.56 4.90 -7.71
CA VAL A 348 9.99 4.37 -9.01
C VAL A 348 9.58 2.90 -9.11
N PRO A 349 8.52 2.57 -9.85
CA PRO A 349 8.15 1.18 -10.08
C PRO A 349 9.21 0.47 -10.93
N MET A 350 9.57 -0.76 -10.54
CA MET A 350 10.57 -1.58 -11.20
C MET A 350 9.94 -2.69 -12.03
N GLY A 351 10.65 -3.20 -13.06
CA GLY A 351 10.21 -4.31 -13.89
C GLY A 351 9.46 -3.88 -15.16
N ASP A 352 8.66 -4.75 -15.72
CA ASP A 352 7.97 -4.57 -17.00
C ASP A 352 7.26 -3.22 -17.13
N ARG A 353 7.37 -2.62 -18.33
CA ARG A 353 6.84 -1.30 -18.70
C ARG A 353 7.44 -0.10 -17.94
N ASN A 354 8.55 -0.31 -17.22
CA ASN A 354 9.20 0.74 -16.41
C ASN A 354 10.73 0.60 -16.44
N ILE A 355 11.34 0.86 -15.30
CA ILE A 355 12.78 0.74 -15.11
C ILE A 355 13.13 -0.73 -14.90
N ASP A 356 14.06 -1.24 -15.71
CA ASP A 356 14.58 -2.60 -15.61
C ASP A 356 15.18 -2.86 -14.21
N GLU A 357 14.83 -3.99 -13.61
CA GLU A 357 15.32 -4.37 -12.28
C GLU A 357 16.83 -4.70 -12.25
N SER A 358 17.45 -4.90 -13.40
CA SER A 358 18.89 -5.15 -13.55
C SER A 358 19.76 -3.89 -13.51
N LEU A 359 19.15 -2.70 -13.63
CA LEU A 359 19.88 -1.43 -13.60
C LEU A 359 20.52 -1.18 -12.25
N SER A 360 21.70 -0.56 -12.28
CA SER A 360 22.38 -0.09 -11.08
C SER A 360 21.57 0.99 -10.36
N LYS A 361 21.88 1.23 -9.10
CA LYS A 361 21.24 2.31 -8.35
C LYS A 361 21.55 3.68 -8.96
N GLU A 362 22.76 3.85 -9.44
CA GLU A 362 23.25 5.05 -10.12
C GLU A 362 22.45 5.31 -11.39
N ASP A 363 22.26 4.29 -12.25
CA ASP A 363 21.46 4.43 -13.48
C ASP A 363 19.99 4.80 -13.20
N ILE A 364 19.44 4.26 -12.12
CA ILE A 364 18.07 4.60 -11.70
C ILE A 364 18.00 6.07 -11.26
N TYR A 365 18.96 6.51 -10.45
CA TYR A 365 19.07 7.91 -10.02
C TYR A 365 19.21 8.85 -11.22
N ASP A 366 20.10 8.53 -12.17
CA ASP A 366 20.35 9.34 -13.36
C ASP A 366 19.09 9.50 -14.23
N LYS A 367 18.29 8.45 -14.36
CA LYS A 367 17.00 8.54 -15.07
C LYS A 367 16.01 9.46 -14.35
N VAL A 368 15.96 9.39 -13.02
CA VAL A 368 15.05 10.21 -12.21
C VAL A 368 15.46 11.66 -12.25
N ILE A 369 16.75 11.98 -12.01
CA ILE A 369 17.24 13.38 -12.01
C ILE A 369 17.14 14.03 -13.38
N LYS A 370 17.49 13.29 -14.44
CA LYS A 370 17.37 13.77 -15.82
C LYS A 370 15.95 14.20 -16.16
N TYR A 371 14.93 13.42 -15.73
CA TYR A 371 13.54 13.80 -15.93
C TYR A 371 13.18 15.06 -15.14
N LEU A 372 13.53 15.13 -13.86
CA LEU A 372 13.25 16.29 -13.00
C LEU A 372 13.86 17.59 -13.53
N GLN A 373 15.09 17.53 -14.04
CA GLN A 373 15.79 18.65 -14.66
C GLN A 373 15.13 19.06 -16.00
N THR A 374 14.83 18.10 -16.86
CA THR A 374 14.18 18.34 -18.16
C THR A 374 12.83 19.05 -17.97
N GLU A 375 12.07 18.64 -16.96
CA GLU A 375 10.79 19.26 -16.60
C GLU A 375 10.94 20.52 -15.71
N LYS A 376 12.17 20.94 -15.39
CA LYS A 376 12.49 22.10 -14.54
C LYS A 376 11.80 22.03 -13.16
N LEU A 377 11.70 20.84 -12.61
CA LEU A 377 11.09 20.62 -11.29
C LEU A 377 12.09 20.77 -10.14
N ILE A 378 13.39 20.65 -10.42
CA ILE A 378 14.44 20.75 -9.42
C ILE A 378 15.71 21.34 -10.03
N ASP A 379 16.42 22.14 -9.24
CA ASP A 379 17.79 22.60 -9.52
C ASP A 379 18.76 21.62 -8.84
N GLU A 380 19.71 21.06 -9.60
CA GLU A 380 20.68 20.07 -9.10
C GLU A 380 21.52 20.62 -7.94
N GLU A 381 21.88 21.89 -7.98
CA GLU A 381 22.65 22.58 -6.93
C GLU A 381 21.93 22.56 -5.56
N LYS A 382 20.63 22.31 -5.53
CA LYS A 382 19.85 22.17 -4.30
C LYS A 382 19.88 20.76 -3.72
N ILE A 383 20.41 19.78 -4.43
CA ILE A 383 20.48 18.39 -3.96
C ILE A 383 21.72 18.24 -3.08
N ILE A 384 21.50 17.87 -1.80
CA ILE A 384 22.58 17.62 -0.85
C ILE A 384 23.13 16.22 -1.03
N ASP A 385 22.22 15.23 -1.12
CA ASP A 385 22.53 13.81 -1.22
C ASP A 385 21.27 13.04 -1.63
N TYR A 386 21.41 11.75 -1.96
CA TYR A 386 20.29 10.85 -2.26
C TYR A 386 20.47 9.45 -1.71
N LYS A 387 19.37 8.74 -1.54
CA LYS A 387 19.36 7.31 -1.19
C LYS A 387 18.34 6.55 -2.00
N LEU A 388 18.67 5.28 -2.29
CA LEU A 388 17.80 4.34 -2.97
C LEU A 388 17.51 3.14 -2.07
N VAL A 389 16.22 2.92 -1.80
CA VAL A 389 15.72 1.83 -0.95
C VAL A 389 14.77 0.95 -1.77
N LYS A 390 15.13 -0.32 -1.93
CA LYS A 390 14.30 -1.31 -2.64
C LYS A 390 13.19 -1.81 -1.71
N VAL A 391 11.96 -1.74 -2.16
CA VAL A 391 10.78 -2.28 -1.48
C VAL A 391 10.24 -3.43 -2.32
N ASN A 392 10.55 -4.65 -1.89
CA ASN A 392 10.07 -5.86 -2.54
C ASN A 392 8.61 -6.12 -2.16
N ASP A 393 7.89 -6.81 -3.05
CA ASP A 393 6.49 -7.22 -2.83
C ASP A 393 5.60 -6.04 -2.37
N ALA A 394 5.82 -4.84 -2.92
CA ALA A 394 5.08 -3.64 -2.54
C ALA A 394 3.58 -3.76 -2.85
N TYR A 395 3.26 -4.39 -4.01
CA TYR A 395 1.88 -4.60 -4.46
C TYR A 395 1.74 -5.95 -5.16
N PRO A 396 0.69 -6.76 -4.85
CA PRO A 396 0.33 -7.91 -5.68
C PRO A 396 -0.21 -7.42 -7.02
N ILE A 397 0.25 -7.95 -8.15
CA ILE A 397 -0.26 -7.60 -9.48
C ILE A 397 -1.56 -8.36 -9.72
N ILE A 398 -2.69 -7.72 -9.41
CA ILE A 398 -4.00 -8.35 -9.42
C ILE A 398 -4.60 -8.26 -10.82
N THR A 399 -4.53 -9.36 -11.55
CA THR A 399 -5.21 -9.55 -12.83
C THR A 399 -6.43 -10.44 -12.65
N LYS A 400 -7.29 -10.51 -13.67
CA LYS A 400 -8.41 -11.45 -13.67
C LYS A 400 -7.92 -12.92 -13.59
N ASP A 401 -6.82 -13.21 -14.29
CA ASP A 401 -6.23 -14.56 -14.29
C ASP A 401 -5.61 -14.89 -12.92
N SER A 402 -4.88 -13.94 -12.32
CA SER A 402 -4.27 -14.15 -11.00
C SER A 402 -5.31 -14.43 -9.92
N LYS A 403 -6.51 -13.85 -9.98
CA LYS A 403 -7.59 -14.16 -9.02
C LYS A 403 -8.00 -15.63 -9.04
N ASN A 404 -8.21 -16.20 -10.22
CA ASN A 404 -8.58 -17.63 -10.33
C ASN A 404 -7.44 -18.51 -9.82
N LYS A 405 -6.19 -18.17 -10.13
CA LYS A 405 -4.98 -18.86 -9.66
C LYS A 405 -4.84 -18.80 -8.14
N ILE A 406 -5.07 -17.63 -7.56
CA ILE A 406 -5.03 -17.44 -6.10
C ILE A 406 -6.09 -18.26 -5.38
N GLU A 407 -7.30 -18.37 -5.92
CA GLU A 407 -8.34 -19.23 -5.34
C GLU A 407 -7.92 -20.71 -5.32
N ILE A 408 -7.22 -21.19 -6.35
CA ILE A 408 -6.69 -22.57 -6.35
C ILE A 408 -5.65 -22.74 -5.23
N ILE A 409 -4.74 -21.78 -5.05
CA ILE A 409 -3.74 -21.80 -3.97
C ILE A 409 -4.42 -21.73 -2.60
N LYS A 410 -5.39 -20.83 -2.40
CA LYS A 410 -6.15 -20.69 -1.14
C LYS A 410 -6.88 -21.98 -0.80
N ASN A 411 -7.53 -22.64 -1.77
CA ASN A 411 -8.19 -23.92 -1.57
C ASN A 411 -7.20 -25.03 -1.17
N TYR A 412 -6.00 -25.04 -1.74
CA TYR A 412 -4.94 -25.95 -1.31
C TYR A 412 -4.51 -25.68 0.14
N LEU A 413 -4.32 -24.41 0.53
CA LEU A 413 -3.89 -24.03 1.87
C LEU A 413 -5.00 -24.22 2.93
N ALA A 414 -6.27 -24.16 2.54
CA ALA A 414 -7.42 -24.35 3.43
C ALA A 414 -7.50 -25.76 4.07
N LYS A 415 -6.73 -26.73 3.55
CA LYS A 415 -6.61 -28.05 4.18
C LYS A 415 -5.91 -28.02 5.53
N PHE A 416 -5.04 -27.02 5.76
CA PHE A 416 -4.32 -26.86 7.03
C PHE A 416 -5.23 -26.18 8.06
N LYS A 417 -5.75 -26.96 8.99
CA LYS A 417 -6.78 -26.54 9.95
C LYS A 417 -6.31 -25.46 10.95
N ASN A 418 -5.00 -25.33 11.13
CA ASN A 418 -4.36 -24.38 12.06
C ASN A 418 -3.52 -23.30 11.36
N LEU A 419 -3.79 -23.04 10.06
CA LEU A 419 -3.14 -22.00 9.28
C LEU A 419 -4.15 -20.92 8.87
N ASP A 420 -3.92 -19.68 9.26
CA ASP A 420 -4.66 -18.52 8.81
C ASP A 420 -3.77 -17.55 8.03
N LEU A 421 -4.33 -16.90 7.01
CA LEU A 421 -3.64 -15.93 6.17
C LEU A 421 -4.22 -14.53 6.39
N ILE A 422 -3.38 -13.57 6.74
CA ILE A 422 -3.75 -12.16 6.91
C ILE A 422 -2.71 -11.26 6.24
N GLY A 423 -3.19 -10.18 5.64
CA GLY A 423 -2.32 -9.16 5.04
C GLY A 423 -2.27 -9.21 3.53
N ARG A 424 -1.82 -8.10 2.96
CA ARG A 424 -1.83 -7.84 1.52
C ARG A 424 -1.13 -8.94 0.72
N ASN A 425 0.04 -9.35 1.16
CA ASN A 425 0.92 -10.25 0.40
C ASN A 425 0.54 -11.73 0.64
N ALA A 426 0.10 -12.09 1.86
CA ALA A 426 -0.36 -13.44 2.16
C ALA A 426 -1.71 -13.76 1.51
N THR A 427 -2.62 -12.80 1.40
CA THR A 427 -3.94 -13.00 0.78
C THR A 427 -3.99 -12.59 -0.69
N PHE A 428 -2.91 -12.00 -1.22
CA PHE A 428 -2.82 -11.45 -2.58
C PHE A 428 -3.94 -10.45 -2.89
N GLU A 429 -4.17 -9.50 -1.99
CA GLU A 429 -5.23 -8.51 -2.08
C GLU A 429 -4.69 -7.09 -1.85
N TYR A 430 -5.30 -6.09 -2.49
CA TYR A 430 -4.95 -4.69 -2.25
C TYR A 430 -5.71 -4.16 -1.02
N LEU A 431 -5.05 -4.21 0.15
CA LEU A 431 -5.61 -3.82 1.44
C LEU A 431 -4.94 -2.55 1.99
N HIS A 432 -5.72 -1.70 2.64
CA HIS A 432 -5.22 -0.58 3.42
C HIS A 432 -5.02 -0.95 4.89
N THR A 433 -4.29 -0.11 5.64
CA THR A 433 -4.03 -0.35 7.06
C THR A 433 -5.29 -0.61 7.88
N HIS A 434 -6.36 0.17 7.65
CA HIS A 434 -7.63 -0.03 8.36
C HIS A 434 -8.32 -1.36 8.01
N ASP A 435 -8.21 -1.83 6.74
CA ASP A 435 -8.75 -3.14 6.34
C ASP A 435 -7.97 -4.27 7.01
N ILE A 436 -6.64 -4.15 7.06
CA ILE A 436 -5.76 -5.14 7.69
C ILE A 436 -6.08 -5.24 9.19
N MET A 437 -6.15 -4.11 9.90
CA MET A 437 -6.46 -4.09 11.32
C MET A 437 -7.85 -4.68 11.61
N GLU A 438 -8.86 -4.31 10.81
CA GLU A 438 -10.23 -4.84 10.97
C GLU A 438 -10.26 -6.36 10.77
N ARG A 439 -9.63 -6.87 9.71
CA ARG A 439 -9.56 -8.31 9.44
C ARG A 439 -8.80 -9.06 10.55
N SER A 440 -7.72 -8.48 11.07
CA SER A 440 -6.97 -9.06 12.19
C SER A 440 -7.82 -9.14 13.45
N ARG A 441 -8.61 -8.09 13.75
CA ARG A 441 -9.54 -8.06 14.87
C ARG A 441 -10.62 -9.16 14.74
N VAL A 442 -11.19 -9.29 13.55
CA VAL A 442 -12.21 -10.32 13.28
C VAL A 442 -11.63 -11.72 13.43
N LEU A 443 -10.41 -11.96 12.87
CA LEU A 443 -9.74 -13.26 13.00
C LEU A 443 -9.54 -13.64 14.48
N ILE A 444 -8.95 -12.75 15.25
CA ILE A 444 -8.62 -13.03 16.66
C ILE A 444 -9.88 -13.23 17.50
N ASN A 445 -10.93 -12.43 17.28
CA ASN A 445 -12.21 -12.66 17.98
C ASN A 445 -12.81 -14.03 17.64
N LYS A 446 -12.69 -14.50 16.39
CA LYS A 446 -13.13 -15.82 15.98
C LYS A 446 -12.29 -16.94 16.64
N MET A 447 -10.96 -16.73 16.76
CA MET A 447 -10.09 -17.72 17.41
C MET A 447 -10.34 -17.81 18.92
N ALA A 448 -10.75 -16.71 19.57
CA ALA A 448 -11.02 -16.63 21.01
C ALA A 448 -12.43 -17.12 21.40
N SER A 449 -13.34 -17.31 20.45
CA SER A 449 -14.71 -17.80 20.68
C SER A 449 -14.80 -19.31 20.60
#